data_aacf795925fdf7de3c2f50847b8c128a
#
_entry.id   aacf795925fdf7de3c2f50847b8c128a
#
_cell.length_a   1.000
_cell.length_b   1.000
_cell.length_c   1.000
_cell.angle_alpha   90.00
_cell.angle_beta   90.00
_cell.angle_gamma   90.00
#
_symmetry.space_group_name_H-M   'P 1'
#
loop_
_entity.id
_entity.type
_entity.pdbx_description
1 polymer ?
#
loop_
_entity_poly.entity_id
_entity_poly.type
_entity_poly.pdbx_seq_one_letter_code
_entity_poly.pdbx_strand_id
1 'polypeptide(L)' 'MYVPIVVEQGERGERSYDIYSRLLKDRIIFLGGPIDDNVANAVIAQMLFLEAEDAD' A
#
# COMPACT_ATOMS: atom_id res chain seq x y z
N MET A 1 -2.64 1.48 -16.34
CA MET A 1 -2.55 2.37 -15.15
C MET A 1 -1.09 2.67 -14.85
N TYR A 2 -0.80 3.91 -14.60
CA TYR A 2 0.56 4.30 -14.24
C TYR A 2 0.75 4.21 -12.72
N VAL A 3 1.76 3.47 -12.30
CA VAL A 3 2.07 3.31 -10.88
C VAL A 3 3.52 3.77 -10.67
N PRO A 4 3.71 4.94 -10.07
CA PRO A 4 5.07 5.43 -9.83
C PRO A 4 5.82 4.57 -8.83
N ILE A 5 7.12 4.48 -9.03
CA ILE A 5 8.00 3.76 -8.13
C ILE A 5 8.79 4.79 -7.32
N VAL A 6 8.87 4.56 -6.03
CA VAL A 6 9.68 5.39 -5.13
C VAL A 6 10.84 4.56 -4.60
N VAL A 7 11.96 5.23 -4.36
CA VAL A 7 13.16 4.56 -3.87
C VAL A 7 13.53 5.18 -2.52
N GLU A 8 13.74 4.33 -1.54
CA GLU A 8 14.15 4.76 -0.21
C GLU A 8 15.52 4.22 0.13
N GLN A 9 16.34 5.05 0.79
CA GLN A 9 17.62 4.62 1.33
C GLN A 9 17.39 4.02 2.71
N GLY A 10 17.95 2.85 2.94
CA GLY A 10 17.86 2.19 4.22
C GLY A 10 19.24 1.76 4.69
N GLU A 11 19.31 1.23 5.89
CA GLU A 11 20.56 0.75 6.47
C GLU A 11 21.18 -0.38 5.65
N ARG A 12 20.36 -1.13 4.94
CA ARG A 12 20.80 -2.27 4.15
C ARG A 12 20.83 -1.97 2.65
N GLY A 13 20.79 -0.70 2.28
CA GLY A 13 20.80 -0.27 0.90
C GLY A 13 19.48 0.30 0.45
N GLU A 14 19.30 0.39 -0.86
CA GLU A 14 18.10 0.98 -1.42
C GLU A 14 16.97 -0.04 -1.49
N ARG A 15 15.76 0.45 -1.26
CA ARG A 15 14.55 -0.34 -1.49
C ARG A 15 13.61 0.40 -2.42
N SER A 16 13.05 -0.33 -3.35
CA SER A 16 12.07 0.21 -4.29
C SER A 16 10.67 -0.24 -3.89
N TYR A 17 9.74 0.69 -3.93
CA TYR A 17 8.32 0.40 -3.67
C TYR A 17 7.48 1.06 -4.73
N ASP A 18 6.37 0.45 -5.11
CA ASP A 18 5.36 1.23 -5.78
C ASP A 18 4.75 2.20 -4.77
N ILE A 19 4.25 3.33 -5.26
CA ILE A 19 3.78 4.39 -4.34
C ILE A 19 2.68 3.90 -3.41
N TYR A 20 1.79 3.04 -3.89
CA TYR A 20 0.69 2.56 -3.07
C TYR A 20 1.17 1.66 -1.93
N SER A 21 2.15 0.79 -2.21
CA SER A 21 2.73 -0.06 -1.17
C SER A 21 3.49 0.77 -0.14
N ARG A 22 4.16 1.83 -0.60
CA ARG A 22 4.88 2.70 0.33
C ARG A 22 3.93 3.44 1.26
N LEU A 23 2.81 3.91 0.72
CA LEU A 23 1.79 4.56 1.54
C LEU A 23 1.22 3.58 2.57
N LEU A 24 1.05 2.33 2.17
CA LEU A 24 0.49 1.31 3.04
C LEU A 24 1.39 1.07 4.26
N LYS A 25 2.70 1.22 4.12
CA LYS A 25 3.62 1.11 5.27
C LYS A 25 3.27 2.11 6.36
N ASP A 26 2.77 3.27 5.99
CA ASP A 26 2.35 4.32 6.92
C ASP A 26 0.85 4.23 7.22
N ARG A 27 0.24 3.08 6.91
CA ARG A 27 -1.16 2.78 7.15
C ARG A 27 -2.10 3.68 6.36
N ILE A 28 -1.66 4.07 5.17
CA ILE A 28 -2.47 4.89 4.27
C ILE A 28 -2.96 4.03 3.12
N ILE A 29 -4.26 3.96 2.94
CA ILE A 29 -4.88 3.28 1.81
C ILE A 29 -5.40 4.37 0.88
N PHE A 30 -4.83 4.43 -0.33
CA PHE A 30 -5.20 5.46 -1.29
C PHE A 30 -6.30 4.94 -2.22
N LEU A 31 -7.35 5.73 -2.35
CA LEU A 31 -8.49 5.38 -3.19
C LEU A 31 -8.65 6.48 -4.23
N GLY A 32 -8.14 6.22 -5.43
CA GLY A 32 -8.01 7.25 -6.45
C GLY A 32 -8.95 7.15 -7.64
N GLY A 33 -10.03 6.42 -7.53
CA GLY A 33 -10.95 6.26 -8.64
C GLY A 33 -12.30 5.71 -8.22
N PRO A 34 -13.17 5.41 -9.19
CA PRO A 34 -14.47 4.85 -8.88
C PRO A 34 -14.35 3.52 -8.15
N ILE A 35 -15.29 3.25 -7.27
CA ILE A 35 -15.30 1.99 -6.52
C ILE A 35 -16.10 0.96 -7.30
N ASP A 36 -15.44 -0.14 -7.63
CA ASP A 36 -16.11 -1.33 -8.19
C ASP A 36 -15.73 -2.51 -7.30
N ASP A 37 -16.19 -3.71 -7.66
CA ASP A 37 -15.93 -4.89 -6.85
C ASP A 37 -14.45 -5.18 -6.68
N ASN A 38 -13.65 -4.97 -7.72
CA ASN A 38 -12.21 -5.21 -7.65
C ASN A 38 -11.54 -4.23 -6.71
N VAL A 39 -11.90 -2.96 -6.80
CA VAL A 39 -11.36 -1.93 -5.93
C VAL A 39 -11.78 -2.18 -4.49
N ALA A 40 -13.04 -2.51 -4.26
CA ALA A 40 -13.54 -2.80 -2.93
C ALA A 40 -12.79 -3.98 -2.31
N ASN A 41 -12.56 -5.04 -3.07
CA ASN A 41 -11.82 -6.20 -2.58
C ASN A 41 -10.38 -5.84 -2.23
N ALA A 42 -9.74 -5.01 -3.04
CA ALA A 42 -8.37 -4.58 -2.78
C ALA A 42 -8.29 -3.74 -1.50
N VAL A 43 -9.25 -2.86 -1.29
CA VAL A 43 -9.30 -2.05 -0.07
C VAL A 43 -9.49 -2.91 1.16
N ILE A 44 -10.43 -3.86 1.09
CA ILE A 44 -10.68 -4.78 2.20
C ILE A 44 -9.43 -5.60 2.51
N ALA A 45 -8.77 -6.11 1.49
CA ALA A 45 -7.54 -6.89 1.67
C ALA A 45 -6.46 -6.07 2.37
N GLN A 46 -6.32 -4.81 2.00
CA GLN A 46 -5.32 -3.93 2.63
C GLN A 46 -5.68 -3.64 4.08
N MET A 47 -6.96 -3.45 4.36
CA MET A 47 -7.42 -3.24 5.74
C MET A 47 -7.15 -4.47 6.60
N LEU A 48 -7.40 -5.65 6.07
CA LEU A 48 -7.13 -6.90 6.79
C LEU A 48 -5.63 -7.07 7.04
N PHE A 49 -4.82 -6.71 6.06
CA PHE A 49 -3.37 -6.77 6.22
C PHE A 49 -2.89 -5.83 7.34
N LEU A 50 -3.39 -4.60 7.35
CA LEU A 50 -3.01 -3.62 8.36
C LEU A 50 -3.47 -4.05 9.74
N GLU A 51 -4.66 -4.63 9.84
CA GLU A 51 -5.16 -5.12 11.12
C GLU A 51 -4.29 -6.26 11.65
N ALA A 52 -3.88 -7.17 10.77
CA ALA A 52 -3.03 -8.29 11.17
C ALA A 52 -1.65 -7.79 11.64
N GLU A 53 -1.13 -6.75 11.00
CA GLU A 53 0.15 -6.16 11.39
C GLU A 53 0.09 -5.52 12.77
N ASP A 54 -1.08 -4.99 13.13
CA ASP A 54 -1.27 -4.25 14.36
C ASP A 54 -1.77 -5.16 15.51
N ALA A 55 -2.09 -6.38 15.21
CA ALA A 55 -2.58 -7.32 16.23
C ALA A 55 -1.41 -7.81 17.10
N ASP A 56 -1.56 -7.69 18.38
CA ASP A 56 -0.57 -8.16 19.36
C ASP A 56 -0.88 -9.57 19.85
#